data_2c49c1ba5d3ac31acfc2a673bdf6bf30
#
_entry.id   2c49c1ba5d3ac31acfc2a673bdf6bf30
#
_cell.length_a   1.000
_cell.length_b   1.000
_cell.length_c   1.000
_cell.angle_alpha   90.00
_cell.angle_beta   90.00
_cell.angle_gamma   90.00
#
_symmetry.space_group_name_H-M   'P 1'
#
loop_
_entity.id
_entity.type
_entity.pdbx_description
1 polymer ?
#
loop_
_entity_poly.entity_id
_entity_poly.type
_entity_poly.pdbx_seq_one_letter_code
_entity_poly.pdbx_strand_id
1 'polypeptide(L)'
;MNHPPKEVRALRQRRTRLHESLSRWFEECRHRSDKTFEHALKIEQAGYRDALLETYRRRETRQTELLRQVEAATGEPYPFEPESPVSLVGGPGNDLSYVILESLKHRGVAKSDMGERLSAFLSSKHFQEMPINKTSTRLFALIAHDAATHQKTPPDEGAANDIDLVSAYLPYCDAMMIDKRTRLMLERGKYAANYRCRLFSRNTGDRFLDYLKSIEAEADPMIPALVRATYGEDWLKPYVTMFAPRTSDA
;
A
#
# COMPACT_ATOMS: atom_id res chain seq x y z
N MET A 1 18.44 10.63 7.27
CA MET A 1 17.94 11.76 6.46
C MET A 1 17.19 12.71 7.39
N ASN A 2 17.69 13.95 7.55
CA ASN A 2 16.95 14.98 8.28
C ASN A 2 15.95 15.62 7.32
N HIS A 3 14.69 15.22 7.40
CA HIS A 3 13.63 15.90 6.66
C HIS A 3 13.50 17.34 7.17
N PRO A 4 13.31 18.33 6.27
CA PRO A 4 13.06 19.70 6.66
C PRO A 4 11.87 19.79 7.62
N PRO A 5 11.89 20.70 8.60
CA PRO A 5 10.83 20.83 9.60
C PRO A 5 9.41 20.98 9.02
N LYS A 6 9.28 21.60 7.84
CA LYS A 6 7.99 21.76 7.14
C LYS A 6 7.43 20.42 6.64
N GLU A 7 8.27 19.56 6.08
CA GLU A 7 7.86 18.23 5.58
C GLU A 7 7.45 17.31 6.73
N VAL A 8 8.20 17.30 7.81
CA VAL A 8 7.84 16.54 9.02
C VAL A 8 6.49 16.99 9.58
N ARG A 9 6.21 18.30 9.59
CA ARG A 9 4.92 18.83 10.04
C ARG A 9 3.79 18.41 9.10
N ALA A 10 3.99 18.49 7.79
CA ALA A 10 3.01 18.06 6.80
C ALA A 10 2.70 16.56 6.91
N LEU A 11 3.72 15.71 7.11
CA LEU A 11 3.54 14.27 7.31
C LEU A 11 2.74 13.97 8.58
N ARG A 12 3.04 14.66 9.69
CA ARG A 12 2.28 14.52 10.95
C ARG A 12 0.81 14.91 10.77
N GLN A 13 0.54 16.05 10.11
CA GLN A 13 -0.82 16.49 9.84
C GLN A 13 -1.59 15.50 8.95
N ARG A 14 -0.93 14.94 7.92
CA ARG A 14 -1.54 13.91 7.07
C ARG A 14 -1.89 12.66 7.88
N ARG A 15 -1.00 12.21 8.75
CA ARG A 15 -1.20 11.06 9.62
C ARG A 15 -2.39 11.28 10.57
N THR A 16 -2.47 12.44 11.22
CA THR A 16 -3.59 12.80 12.10
C THR A 16 -4.93 12.77 11.36
N ARG A 17 -5.01 13.39 10.17
CA ARG A 17 -6.23 13.37 9.35
C ARG A 17 -6.66 11.95 8.95
N LEU A 18 -5.69 11.10 8.60
CA LEU A 18 -5.96 9.71 8.26
C LEU A 18 -6.56 8.96 9.47
N HIS A 19 -5.99 9.16 10.65
CA HIS A 19 -6.48 8.57 11.89
C HIS A 19 -7.89 9.06 12.27
N GLU A 20 -8.16 10.36 12.14
CA GLU A 20 -9.50 10.91 12.35
C GLU A 20 -10.54 10.31 11.40
N SER A 21 -10.17 10.15 10.13
CA SER A 21 -11.02 9.51 9.12
C SER A 21 -11.27 8.03 9.44
N LEU A 22 -10.25 7.30 9.85
CA LEU A 22 -10.34 5.89 10.25
C LEU A 22 -11.21 5.73 11.51
N SER A 23 -11.07 6.62 12.48
CA SER A 23 -11.86 6.60 13.71
C SER A 23 -13.33 6.87 13.44
N ARG A 24 -13.64 7.80 12.55
CA ARG A 24 -15.01 8.11 12.13
C ARG A 24 -15.65 6.92 11.39
N TRP A 25 -14.93 6.37 10.41
CA TRP A 25 -15.36 5.17 9.71
C TRP A 25 -15.59 3.99 10.67
N PHE A 26 -14.75 3.81 11.68
CA PHE A 26 -14.91 2.77 12.70
C PHE A 26 -16.20 2.96 13.51
N GLU A 27 -16.52 4.19 13.91
CA GLU A 27 -17.77 4.48 14.59
C GLU A 27 -19.00 4.22 13.70
N GLU A 28 -18.94 4.56 12.42
CA GLU A 28 -19.99 4.22 11.44
C GLU A 28 -20.18 2.70 11.34
N CYS A 29 -19.08 1.92 11.34
CA CYS A 29 -19.17 0.45 11.33
C CYS A 29 -19.89 -0.12 12.55
N ARG A 30 -19.72 0.49 13.74
CA ARG A 30 -20.40 0.06 14.99
C ARG A 30 -21.92 0.13 14.90
N HIS A 31 -22.44 1.02 14.09
CA HIS A 31 -23.89 1.26 13.94
C HIS A 31 -24.51 0.52 12.75
N ARG A 32 -23.74 -0.30 12.03
CA ARG A 32 -24.26 -1.10 10.91
C ARG A 32 -25.26 -2.14 11.40
N SER A 33 -26.36 -2.30 10.66
CA SER A 33 -27.41 -3.26 10.98
C SER A 33 -26.98 -4.71 10.70
N ASP A 34 -26.36 -4.95 9.55
CA ASP A 34 -25.77 -6.24 9.21
C ASP A 34 -24.32 -6.30 9.72
N LYS A 35 -24.09 -7.21 10.66
CA LYS A 35 -22.82 -7.41 11.36
C LYS A 35 -22.02 -8.59 10.82
N THR A 36 -22.39 -9.12 9.65
CA THR A 36 -21.65 -10.24 9.05
C THR A 36 -20.33 -9.77 8.41
N PHE A 37 -19.34 -10.64 8.43
CA PHE A 37 -18.07 -10.38 7.76
C PHE A 37 -18.25 -10.22 6.24
N GLU A 38 -19.12 -11.03 5.64
CA GLU A 38 -19.43 -11.01 4.21
C GLU A 38 -20.03 -9.67 3.79
N HIS A 39 -20.92 -9.11 4.60
CA HIS A 39 -21.47 -7.79 4.34
C HIS A 39 -20.41 -6.70 4.46
N ALA A 40 -19.60 -6.74 5.51
CA ALA A 40 -18.47 -5.82 5.67
C ALA A 40 -17.51 -5.90 4.47
N LEU A 41 -17.17 -7.11 4.00
CA LEU A 41 -16.28 -7.30 2.86
C LEU A 41 -16.86 -6.70 1.57
N LYS A 42 -18.14 -6.88 1.30
CA LYS A 42 -18.80 -6.28 0.12
C LYS A 42 -18.73 -4.76 0.16
N ILE A 43 -18.94 -4.15 1.33
CA ILE A 43 -18.86 -2.69 1.49
C ILE A 43 -17.43 -2.21 1.23
N GLU A 44 -16.43 -2.86 1.83
CA GLU A 44 -15.02 -2.45 1.65
C GLU A 44 -14.55 -2.62 0.20
N GLN A 45 -14.95 -3.69 -0.48
CA GLN A 45 -14.66 -3.88 -1.91
C GLN A 45 -15.30 -2.80 -2.78
N ALA A 46 -16.55 -2.44 -2.51
CA ALA A 46 -17.24 -1.37 -3.22
C ALA A 46 -16.61 -0.01 -2.93
N GLY A 47 -16.34 0.30 -1.67
CA GLY A 47 -15.71 1.55 -1.25
C GLY A 47 -14.32 1.77 -1.84
N TYR A 48 -13.51 0.72 -1.90
CA TYR A 48 -12.18 0.78 -2.50
C TYR A 48 -12.24 1.07 -4.00
N ARG A 49 -13.12 0.38 -4.73
CA ARG A 49 -13.39 0.65 -6.15
C ARG A 49 -13.85 2.09 -6.37
N ASP A 50 -14.82 2.55 -5.60
CA ASP A 50 -15.43 3.86 -5.76
C ASP A 50 -14.42 4.98 -5.44
N ALA A 51 -13.55 4.78 -4.45
CA ALA A 51 -12.45 5.70 -4.14
C ALA A 51 -11.43 5.83 -5.29
N LEU A 52 -11.10 4.73 -5.97
CA LEU A 52 -10.21 4.76 -7.14
C LEU A 52 -10.86 5.47 -8.33
N LEU A 53 -12.15 5.21 -8.59
CA LEU A 53 -12.90 5.89 -9.65
C LEU A 53 -13.03 7.39 -9.38
N GLU A 54 -13.29 7.77 -8.15
CA GLU A 54 -13.36 9.18 -7.75
C GLU A 54 -12.00 9.87 -7.88
N THR A 55 -10.92 9.20 -7.50
CA THR A 55 -9.55 9.71 -7.68
C THR A 55 -9.25 9.96 -9.16
N TYR A 56 -9.64 9.03 -10.04
CA TYR A 56 -9.51 9.18 -11.49
C TYR A 56 -10.30 10.41 -12.01
N ARG A 57 -11.58 10.53 -11.66
CA ARG A 57 -12.43 11.66 -12.09
C ARG A 57 -11.90 13.01 -11.64
N ARG A 58 -11.44 13.12 -10.40
CA ARG A 58 -10.84 14.35 -9.85
C ARG A 58 -9.58 14.75 -10.61
N ARG A 59 -8.78 13.79 -11.04
CA ARG A 59 -7.59 14.05 -11.85
C ARG A 59 -7.94 14.54 -13.23
N GLU A 60 -8.87 13.90 -13.92
CA GLU A 60 -9.35 14.38 -15.22
C GLU A 60 -9.86 15.82 -15.13
N THR A 61 -10.70 16.12 -14.14
CA THR A 61 -11.22 17.46 -13.92
C THR A 61 -10.08 18.47 -13.68
N ARG A 62 -9.14 18.13 -12.80
CA ARG A 62 -8.00 19.01 -12.48
C ARG A 62 -7.07 19.21 -13.68
N GLN A 63 -6.83 18.17 -14.46
CA GLN A 63 -6.04 18.27 -15.68
C GLN A 63 -6.71 19.21 -16.70
N THR A 64 -8.00 19.02 -16.96
CA THR A 64 -8.77 19.88 -17.85
C THR A 64 -8.70 21.34 -17.41
N GLU A 65 -8.84 21.60 -16.11
CA GLU A 65 -8.76 22.95 -15.56
C GLU A 65 -7.37 23.56 -15.70
N LEU A 66 -6.29 22.80 -15.45
CA LEU A 66 -4.92 23.27 -15.66
C LEU A 66 -4.64 23.61 -17.14
N LEU A 67 -5.08 22.75 -18.06
CA LEU A 67 -4.92 23.02 -19.50
C LEU A 67 -5.64 24.31 -19.91
N ARG A 68 -6.87 24.53 -19.42
CA ARG A 68 -7.63 25.78 -19.66
C ARG A 68 -6.92 27.01 -19.09
N GLN A 69 -6.31 26.88 -17.90
CA GLN A 69 -5.56 28.00 -17.28
C GLN A 69 -4.29 28.32 -18.09
N VAL A 70 -3.58 27.33 -18.60
CA VAL A 70 -2.42 27.53 -19.47
C VAL A 70 -2.83 28.22 -20.78
N GLU A 71 -3.88 27.71 -21.42
CA GLU A 71 -4.41 28.31 -22.64
C GLU A 71 -4.85 29.78 -22.42
N ALA A 72 -5.54 30.07 -21.32
CA ALA A 72 -5.91 31.42 -20.95
C ALA A 72 -4.72 32.36 -20.70
N ALA A 73 -3.62 31.80 -20.15
CA ALA A 73 -2.40 32.56 -19.83
C ALA A 73 -1.48 32.77 -21.05
N THR A 74 -1.45 31.84 -21.99
CA THR A 74 -0.54 31.87 -23.15
C THR A 74 -1.22 32.32 -24.44
N GLY A 75 -2.56 32.28 -24.51
CA GLY A 75 -3.34 32.54 -25.72
C GLY A 75 -3.26 31.39 -26.74
N GLU A 76 -2.56 30.32 -26.44
CA GLU A 76 -2.38 29.18 -27.34
C GLU A 76 -2.81 27.87 -26.63
N PRO A 77 -3.45 26.93 -27.38
CA PRO A 77 -3.72 25.61 -26.83
C PRO A 77 -2.41 24.93 -26.41
N TYR A 78 -2.42 24.24 -25.29
CA TYR A 78 -1.24 23.53 -24.78
C TYR A 78 -0.69 22.59 -25.86
N PRO A 79 0.55 22.80 -26.36
CA PRO A 79 1.04 22.14 -27.59
C PRO A 79 1.33 20.64 -27.42
N PHE A 80 1.35 20.16 -26.18
CA PHE A 80 1.62 18.75 -25.90
C PHE A 80 0.34 18.12 -25.35
N GLU A 81 -0.17 17.10 -26.02
CA GLU A 81 -0.98 16.13 -25.30
C GLU A 81 -0.12 15.61 -24.16
N PRO A 82 -0.47 15.86 -22.90
CA PRO A 82 0.33 15.34 -21.81
C PRO A 82 0.40 13.82 -22.00
N GLU A 83 1.60 13.31 -22.24
CA GLU A 83 1.83 11.87 -22.46
C GLU A 83 1.29 11.05 -21.28
N SER A 84 1.12 11.71 -20.14
CA SER A 84 0.51 11.13 -18.94
C SER A 84 -0.21 12.21 -18.12
N PRO A 85 -1.46 11.98 -17.70
CA PRO A 85 -2.18 12.85 -16.78
C PRO A 85 -1.42 13.14 -15.47
N VAL A 86 -0.49 12.26 -15.11
CA VAL A 86 0.28 12.32 -13.85
C VAL A 86 1.43 13.29 -13.91
N SER A 87 2.02 13.54 -15.08
CA SER A 87 3.15 14.47 -15.21
C SER A 87 2.80 15.91 -14.83
N LEU A 88 1.53 16.30 -14.97
CA LEU A 88 1.06 17.66 -14.67
C LEU A 88 0.54 17.85 -13.23
N VAL A 89 0.12 16.79 -12.54
CA VAL A 89 -0.69 16.94 -11.32
C VAL A 89 -0.06 16.36 -10.05
N GLY A 90 1.07 15.76 -10.15
CA GLY A 90 1.78 15.20 -8.98
C GLY A 90 2.70 14.09 -9.42
N GLY A 91 3.86 14.03 -8.80
CA GLY A 91 4.88 13.04 -9.11
C GLY A 91 4.33 11.60 -9.06
N PRO A 92 5.13 10.62 -9.48
CA PRO A 92 4.76 9.22 -9.53
C PRO A 92 4.47 8.71 -8.11
N GLY A 93 3.34 9.12 -7.58
CA GLY A 93 2.78 8.55 -6.35
C GLY A 93 2.28 7.15 -6.68
N ASN A 94 2.27 6.28 -5.68
CA ASN A 94 1.78 4.91 -5.70
C ASN A 94 0.29 4.81 -6.06
N ASP A 95 -0.09 5.37 -7.21
CA ASP A 95 -1.47 5.40 -7.64
C ASP A 95 -1.76 4.25 -8.58
N LEU A 96 -2.44 3.27 -8.03
CA LEU A 96 -2.86 2.07 -8.76
C LEU A 96 -3.67 2.42 -10.02
N SER A 97 -4.49 3.47 -9.99
CA SER A 97 -5.26 3.90 -11.16
C SER A 97 -4.36 4.34 -12.31
N TYR A 98 -3.24 4.99 -12.02
CA TYR A 98 -2.25 5.35 -13.03
C TYR A 98 -1.61 4.12 -13.68
N VAL A 99 -1.16 3.16 -12.88
CA VAL A 99 -0.55 1.92 -13.40
C VAL A 99 -1.53 1.16 -14.30
N ILE A 100 -2.81 1.14 -13.94
CA ILE A 100 -3.85 0.52 -14.76
C ILE A 100 -4.04 1.28 -16.06
N LEU A 101 -4.13 2.61 -16.02
CA LEU A 101 -4.30 3.44 -17.22
C LEU A 101 -3.13 3.32 -18.19
N GLU A 102 -1.89 3.35 -17.70
CA GLU A 102 -0.70 3.12 -18.54
C GLU A 102 -0.72 1.71 -19.15
N SER A 103 -1.16 0.71 -18.40
CA SER A 103 -1.32 -0.66 -18.91
C SER A 103 -2.37 -0.73 -20.01
N LEU A 104 -3.48 -0.01 -19.90
CA LEU A 104 -4.52 0.08 -20.93
C LEU A 104 -4.00 0.80 -22.18
N LYS A 105 -3.27 1.90 -22.02
CA LYS A 105 -2.63 2.64 -23.10
C LYS A 105 -1.64 1.76 -23.88
N HIS A 106 -0.77 1.05 -23.19
CA HIS A 106 0.17 0.11 -23.81
C HIS A 106 -0.53 -1.04 -24.59
N ARG A 107 -1.76 -1.36 -24.23
CA ARG A 107 -2.59 -2.33 -24.94
C ARG A 107 -3.41 -1.72 -26.09
N GLY A 108 -3.19 -0.45 -26.43
CA GLY A 108 -3.84 0.24 -27.54
C GLY A 108 -5.28 0.66 -27.26
N VAL A 109 -5.71 0.77 -26.01
CA VAL A 109 -7.03 1.28 -25.67
C VAL A 109 -7.08 2.77 -25.98
N ALA A 110 -8.08 3.21 -26.76
CA ALA A 110 -8.26 4.59 -27.13
C ALA A 110 -8.54 5.45 -25.87
N LYS A 111 -8.07 6.70 -25.89
CA LYS A 111 -8.24 7.63 -24.74
C LYS A 111 -9.72 7.85 -24.37
N SER A 112 -10.61 7.92 -25.38
CA SER A 112 -12.08 7.99 -25.20
C SER A 112 -12.65 6.84 -24.37
N ASP A 113 -12.06 5.65 -24.46
CA ASP A 113 -12.60 4.42 -23.87
C ASP A 113 -11.94 4.08 -22.53
N MET A 114 -10.87 4.81 -22.14
CA MET A 114 -10.10 4.51 -20.96
C MET A 114 -10.92 4.54 -19.67
N GLY A 115 -11.80 5.53 -19.51
CA GLY A 115 -12.66 5.64 -18.33
C GLY A 115 -13.63 4.47 -18.19
N GLU A 116 -14.25 4.05 -19.28
CA GLU A 116 -15.14 2.90 -19.31
C GLU A 116 -14.38 1.60 -19.03
N ARG A 117 -13.23 1.40 -19.67
CA ARG A 117 -12.37 0.22 -19.46
C ARG A 117 -11.82 0.15 -18.05
N LEU A 118 -11.41 1.29 -17.49
CA LEU A 118 -10.99 1.37 -16.08
C LEU A 118 -12.15 0.97 -15.16
N SER A 119 -13.33 1.54 -15.35
CA SER A 119 -14.51 1.22 -14.55
C SER A 119 -14.89 -0.26 -14.62
N ALA A 120 -14.88 -0.83 -15.84
CA ALA A 120 -15.15 -2.25 -16.06
C ALA A 120 -14.10 -3.14 -15.35
N PHE A 121 -12.81 -2.79 -15.43
CA PHE A 121 -11.75 -3.53 -14.75
C PHE A 121 -11.89 -3.46 -13.24
N LEU A 122 -12.08 -2.27 -12.66
CA LEU A 122 -12.25 -2.07 -11.23
C LEU A 122 -13.48 -2.78 -10.65
N SER A 123 -14.49 -3.03 -11.48
CA SER A 123 -15.69 -3.80 -11.12
C SER A 123 -15.54 -5.31 -11.33
N SER A 124 -14.45 -5.75 -11.93
CA SER A 124 -14.24 -7.16 -12.27
C SER A 124 -13.79 -7.99 -11.06
N LYS A 125 -14.07 -9.29 -11.13
CA LYS A 125 -13.55 -10.27 -10.17
C LYS A 125 -12.01 -10.31 -10.18
N HIS A 126 -11.36 -10.06 -11.31
CA HIS A 126 -9.91 -10.04 -11.42
C HIS A 126 -9.30 -8.94 -10.54
N PHE A 127 -9.89 -7.75 -10.54
CA PHE A 127 -9.45 -6.66 -9.67
C PHE A 127 -9.63 -7.02 -8.19
N GLN A 128 -10.76 -7.59 -7.82
CA GLN A 128 -11.03 -8.00 -6.43
C GLN A 128 -10.09 -9.10 -5.94
N GLU A 129 -9.69 -10.00 -6.82
CA GLU A 129 -8.77 -11.13 -6.52
C GLU A 129 -7.29 -10.74 -6.61
N MET A 130 -6.94 -9.52 -7.05
CA MET A 130 -5.56 -9.05 -6.97
C MET A 130 -5.07 -9.12 -5.52
N PRO A 131 -3.89 -9.68 -5.25
CA PRO A 131 -3.40 -9.93 -3.88
C PRO A 131 -3.48 -8.72 -2.96
N ILE A 132 -3.07 -7.55 -3.45
CA ILE A 132 -3.12 -6.29 -2.69
C ILE A 132 -4.56 -5.91 -2.30
N ASN A 133 -5.48 -5.96 -3.25
CA ASN A 133 -6.89 -5.58 -3.04
C ASN A 133 -7.60 -6.59 -2.15
N LYS A 134 -7.37 -7.88 -2.42
CA LYS A 134 -7.93 -8.97 -1.65
C LYS A 134 -7.52 -8.93 -0.18
N THR A 135 -6.23 -8.64 0.08
CA THR A 135 -5.71 -8.56 1.44
C THR A 135 -6.20 -7.30 2.15
N SER A 136 -6.07 -6.14 1.51
CA SER A 136 -6.47 -4.85 2.08
C SER A 136 -7.97 -4.82 2.43
N THR A 137 -8.85 -5.12 1.48
CA THR A 137 -10.29 -5.08 1.71
C THR A 137 -10.74 -6.07 2.78
N ARG A 138 -10.11 -7.23 2.87
CA ARG A 138 -10.42 -8.22 3.93
C ARG A 138 -9.92 -7.79 5.30
N LEU A 139 -8.77 -7.13 5.41
CA LEU A 139 -8.29 -6.60 6.68
C LEU A 139 -9.18 -5.45 7.19
N PHE A 140 -9.59 -4.54 6.29
CA PHE A 140 -10.57 -3.51 6.66
C PHE A 140 -11.93 -4.12 7.01
N ALA A 141 -12.40 -5.13 6.29
CA ALA A 141 -13.62 -5.84 6.62
C ALA A 141 -13.57 -6.55 7.99
N LEU A 142 -12.41 -7.09 8.39
CA LEU A 142 -12.21 -7.62 9.74
C LEU A 142 -12.36 -6.54 10.81
N ILE A 143 -11.75 -5.36 10.60
CA ILE A 143 -11.89 -4.24 11.52
C ILE A 143 -13.34 -3.78 11.60
N ALA A 144 -14.03 -3.67 10.47
CA ALA A 144 -15.44 -3.28 10.41
C ALA A 144 -16.36 -4.29 11.12
N HIS A 145 -16.12 -5.58 10.90
CA HIS A 145 -16.84 -6.65 11.59
C HIS A 145 -16.58 -6.62 13.10
N ASP A 146 -15.32 -6.47 13.52
CA ASP A 146 -14.95 -6.38 14.93
C ASP A 146 -15.58 -5.15 15.60
N ALA A 147 -15.60 -4.00 14.91
CA ALA A 147 -16.29 -2.79 15.37
C ALA A 147 -17.78 -3.03 15.59
N ALA A 148 -18.45 -3.69 14.64
CA ALA A 148 -19.88 -3.96 14.70
C ALA A 148 -20.27 -4.99 15.76
N THR A 149 -19.34 -5.86 16.20
CA THR A 149 -19.64 -6.99 17.07
C THR A 149 -19.13 -6.82 18.50
N HIS A 150 -17.90 -6.43 18.70
CA HIS A 150 -17.29 -6.47 20.04
C HIS A 150 -16.20 -5.42 20.32
N GLN A 151 -15.55 -4.84 19.32
CA GLN A 151 -14.46 -3.90 19.54
C GLN A 151 -15.02 -2.50 19.84
N LYS A 152 -14.60 -1.93 20.98
CA LYS A 152 -15.04 -0.60 21.42
C LYS A 152 -14.06 0.52 21.05
N THR A 153 -12.80 0.18 20.85
CA THR A 153 -11.72 1.14 20.60
C THR A 153 -11.32 1.13 19.13
N PRO A 154 -11.24 2.28 18.47
CA PRO A 154 -10.79 2.36 17.09
C PRO A 154 -9.36 1.85 16.92
N PRO A 155 -8.95 1.50 15.69
CA PRO A 155 -7.56 1.19 15.38
C PRO A 155 -6.64 2.36 15.74
N ASP A 156 -5.37 2.07 16.03
CA ASP A 156 -4.39 3.10 16.27
C ASP A 156 -4.03 3.90 14.99
N GLU A 157 -3.24 4.95 15.19
CA GLU A 157 -2.86 5.89 14.12
C GLU A 157 -2.02 5.23 13.00
N GLY A 158 -1.38 4.08 13.28
CA GLY A 158 -0.55 3.33 12.32
C GLY A 158 -1.32 2.30 11.49
N ALA A 159 -2.48 1.87 11.98
CA ALA A 159 -3.16 0.68 11.47
C ALA A 159 -3.46 0.71 9.94
N ALA A 160 -3.86 1.85 9.39
CA ALA A 160 -4.11 1.96 7.96
C ALA A 160 -2.84 1.77 7.14
N ASN A 161 -1.72 2.40 7.55
CA ASN A 161 -0.43 2.24 6.87
C ASN A 161 0.08 0.80 6.98
N ASP A 162 -0.11 0.15 8.12
CA ASP A 162 0.30 -1.24 8.32
C ASP A 162 -0.50 -2.19 7.42
N ILE A 163 -1.80 -1.93 7.24
CA ILE A 163 -2.65 -2.68 6.29
C ILE A 163 -2.16 -2.48 4.86
N ASP A 164 -1.91 -1.25 4.45
CA ASP A 164 -1.43 -0.94 3.09
C ASP A 164 -0.09 -1.63 2.82
N LEU A 165 0.85 -1.53 3.76
CA LEU A 165 2.18 -2.11 3.66
C LEU A 165 2.12 -3.64 3.58
N VAL A 166 1.36 -4.26 4.47
CA VAL A 166 1.19 -5.71 4.50
C VAL A 166 0.48 -6.18 3.22
N SER A 167 -0.55 -5.49 2.78
CA SER A 167 -1.29 -5.87 1.56
C SER A 167 -0.41 -5.81 0.30
N ALA A 168 0.51 -4.85 0.26
CA ALA A 168 1.45 -4.70 -0.86
C ALA A 168 2.55 -5.77 -0.87
N TYR A 169 3.07 -6.15 0.30
CA TYR A 169 4.29 -6.98 0.37
C TYR A 169 4.05 -8.45 0.73
N LEU A 170 2.95 -8.77 1.43
CA LEU A 170 2.66 -10.15 1.87
C LEU A 170 2.76 -11.21 0.76
N PRO A 171 2.33 -10.94 -0.49
CA PRO A 171 2.42 -11.91 -1.59
C PRO A 171 3.83 -12.18 -2.09
N TYR A 172 4.79 -11.30 -1.77
CA TYR A 172 6.13 -11.30 -2.37
C TYR A 172 7.25 -11.56 -1.36
N CYS A 173 6.92 -11.70 -0.07
CA CYS A 173 7.88 -11.90 0.99
C CYS A 173 7.79 -13.32 1.55
N ASP A 174 8.95 -13.97 1.77
CA ASP A 174 9.02 -15.25 2.49
C ASP A 174 8.76 -15.07 3.99
N ALA A 175 9.08 -13.88 4.50
CA ALA A 175 8.87 -13.52 5.90
C ALA A 175 8.61 -12.03 6.07
N MET A 176 7.80 -11.66 7.06
CA MET A 176 7.56 -10.28 7.46
C MET A 176 7.61 -10.13 8.97
N MET A 177 8.26 -9.05 9.43
CA MET A 177 8.18 -8.61 10.82
C MET A 177 7.21 -7.44 10.91
N ILE A 178 6.11 -7.63 11.60
CA ILE A 178 4.98 -6.69 11.69
C ILE A 178 4.55 -6.53 13.14
N ASP A 179 3.67 -5.58 13.42
CA ASP A 179 3.10 -5.43 14.76
C ASP A 179 2.24 -6.64 15.17
N LYS A 180 2.06 -6.79 16.49
CA LYS A 180 1.32 -7.93 17.04
C LYS A 180 -0.13 -7.97 16.56
N ARG A 181 -0.78 -6.82 16.46
CA ARG A 181 -2.21 -6.73 16.10
C ARG A 181 -2.42 -7.16 14.65
N THR A 182 -1.66 -6.59 13.74
CA THR A 182 -1.70 -6.92 12.31
C THR A 182 -1.37 -8.39 12.08
N ARG A 183 -0.37 -8.92 12.78
CA ARG A 183 -0.05 -10.37 12.74
C ARG A 183 -1.26 -11.23 13.12
N LEU A 184 -1.90 -10.93 14.26
CA LEU A 184 -3.07 -11.70 14.72
C LEU A 184 -4.25 -11.60 13.75
N MET A 185 -4.47 -10.45 13.11
CA MET A 185 -5.50 -10.30 12.08
C MET A 185 -5.22 -11.18 10.86
N LEU A 186 -3.98 -11.21 10.38
CA LEU A 186 -3.56 -12.04 9.25
C LEU A 186 -3.67 -13.55 9.57
N GLU A 187 -3.28 -13.96 10.78
CA GLU A 187 -3.39 -15.34 11.24
C GLU A 187 -4.86 -15.79 11.37
N ARG A 188 -5.71 -14.94 11.96
CA ARG A 188 -7.16 -15.19 12.06
C ARG A 188 -7.81 -15.35 10.67
N GLY A 189 -7.42 -14.54 9.73
CA GLY A 189 -7.89 -14.62 8.35
C GLY A 189 -7.19 -15.69 7.50
N LYS A 190 -6.19 -16.38 8.03
CA LYS A 190 -5.34 -17.37 7.31
C LYS A 190 -4.67 -16.80 6.05
N TYR A 191 -4.48 -15.48 5.98
CA TYR A 191 -3.97 -14.83 4.76
C TYR A 191 -2.50 -15.16 4.50
N ALA A 192 -1.68 -15.21 5.53
CA ALA A 192 -0.27 -15.56 5.41
C ALA A 192 -0.04 -16.96 4.82
N ALA A 193 -0.91 -17.93 5.17
CA ALA A 193 -0.81 -19.29 4.64
C ALA A 193 -1.04 -19.34 3.12
N ASN A 194 -1.90 -18.46 2.59
CA ASN A 194 -2.17 -18.39 1.15
C ASN A 194 -0.94 -17.94 0.34
N TYR A 195 -0.05 -17.15 0.95
CA TYR A 195 1.16 -16.61 0.30
C TYR A 195 2.45 -17.26 0.79
N ARG A 196 2.36 -18.29 1.67
CA ARG A 196 3.53 -18.96 2.26
C ARG A 196 4.47 -18.02 3.05
N CYS A 197 3.99 -16.85 3.42
CA CYS A 197 4.75 -15.84 4.16
C CYS A 197 4.75 -16.16 5.66
N ARG A 198 5.93 -16.21 6.27
CA ARG A 198 6.09 -16.40 7.72
C ARG A 198 5.94 -15.04 8.42
N LEU A 199 5.05 -14.98 9.42
CA LEU A 199 4.78 -13.75 10.15
C LEU A 199 5.45 -13.75 11.51
N PHE A 200 6.20 -12.70 11.77
CA PHE A 200 6.87 -12.44 13.04
C PHE A 200 6.43 -11.11 13.63
N SER A 201 6.61 -10.95 14.92
CA SER A 201 6.41 -9.70 15.64
C SER A 201 7.38 -9.62 16.82
N ARG A 202 7.49 -8.47 17.46
CA ARG A 202 8.44 -8.25 18.55
C ARG A 202 8.43 -9.38 19.61
N ASN A 203 7.27 -9.91 19.95
CA ASN A 203 7.12 -11.00 20.92
C ASN A 203 7.44 -12.40 20.36
N THR A 204 7.82 -12.51 19.10
CA THR A 204 8.29 -13.74 18.46
C THR A 204 9.67 -13.56 17.82
N GLY A 205 10.47 -12.63 18.36
CA GLY A 205 11.80 -12.30 17.85
C GLY A 205 12.74 -13.50 17.82
N ASP A 206 12.73 -14.34 18.87
CA ASP A 206 13.56 -15.56 18.91
C ASP A 206 13.24 -16.50 17.75
N ARG A 207 11.95 -16.69 17.43
CA ARG A 207 11.51 -17.51 16.28
C ARG A 207 11.95 -16.90 14.94
N PHE A 208 12.05 -15.57 14.85
CA PHE A 208 12.60 -14.90 13.68
C PHE A 208 14.11 -15.16 13.54
N LEU A 209 14.85 -15.08 14.64
CA LEU A 209 16.28 -15.42 14.64
C LEU A 209 16.54 -16.88 14.25
N ASP A 210 15.73 -17.81 14.76
CA ASP A 210 15.82 -19.22 14.36
C ASP A 210 15.50 -19.43 12.88
N TYR A 211 14.54 -18.67 12.35
CA TYR A 211 14.25 -18.67 10.91
C TYR A 211 15.44 -18.17 10.09
N LEU A 212 16.11 -17.08 10.50
CA LEU A 212 17.30 -16.57 9.82
C LEU A 212 18.44 -17.61 9.84
N LYS A 213 18.66 -18.28 10.98
CA LYS A 213 19.65 -19.37 11.07
C LYS A 213 19.31 -20.54 10.15
N SER A 214 18.02 -20.87 9.98
CA SER A 214 17.63 -21.92 9.04
C SER A 214 17.93 -21.55 7.59
N ILE A 215 17.70 -20.29 7.21
CA ILE A 215 18.07 -19.79 5.88
C ILE A 215 19.59 -19.87 5.67
N GLU A 216 20.36 -19.44 6.66
CA GLU A 216 21.82 -19.50 6.61
C GLU A 216 22.33 -20.93 6.43
N ALA A 217 21.75 -21.90 7.17
CA ALA A 217 22.10 -23.30 7.10
C ALA A 217 21.70 -23.97 5.77
N GLU A 218 20.64 -23.51 5.14
CA GLU A 218 20.14 -24.01 3.85
C GLU A 218 20.74 -23.28 2.64
N ALA A 219 21.45 -22.18 2.86
CA ALA A 219 22.03 -21.37 1.79
C ALA A 219 23.12 -22.14 1.04
N ASP A 220 23.09 -22.05 -0.30
CA ASP A 220 24.14 -22.60 -1.14
C ASP A 220 25.49 -21.93 -0.80
N PRO A 221 26.53 -22.69 -0.41
CA PRO A 221 27.84 -22.14 -0.08
C PRO A 221 28.50 -21.35 -1.24
N MET A 222 28.01 -21.54 -2.47
CA MET A 222 28.48 -20.76 -3.63
C MET A 222 27.89 -19.34 -3.69
N ILE A 223 26.78 -19.05 -2.98
CA ILE A 223 26.13 -17.73 -3.03
C ILE A 223 27.07 -16.59 -2.61
N PRO A 224 27.83 -16.67 -1.50
CA PRO A 224 28.78 -15.62 -1.13
C PRO A 224 29.84 -15.34 -2.21
N ALA A 225 30.34 -16.40 -2.86
CA ALA A 225 31.31 -16.27 -3.94
C ALA A 225 30.71 -15.58 -5.17
N LEU A 226 29.50 -15.97 -5.56
CA LEU A 226 28.76 -15.35 -6.67
C LEU A 226 28.47 -13.88 -6.41
N VAL A 227 28.04 -13.54 -5.20
CA VAL A 227 27.74 -12.16 -4.81
C VAL A 227 29.01 -11.31 -4.83
N ARG A 228 30.13 -11.82 -4.32
CA ARG A 228 31.43 -11.11 -4.40
C ARG A 228 31.88 -10.91 -5.85
N ALA A 229 31.75 -11.92 -6.70
CA ALA A 229 32.06 -11.82 -8.10
C ALA A 229 31.21 -10.77 -8.84
N THR A 230 29.95 -10.60 -8.44
CA THR A 230 29.01 -9.69 -9.09
C THR A 230 29.13 -8.26 -8.58
N TYR A 231 29.27 -8.07 -7.26
CA TYR A 231 29.22 -6.76 -6.61
C TYR A 231 30.54 -6.29 -5.99
N GLY A 232 31.62 -7.12 -6.08
CA GLY A 232 32.92 -6.83 -5.50
C GLY A 232 33.08 -7.23 -4.04
N GLU A 233 34.32 -7.20 -3.55
CA GLU A 233 34.64 -7.61 -2.17
C GLU A 233 33.99 -6.74 -1.09
N ASP A 234 33.73 -5.47 -1.40
CA ASP A 234 33.20 -4.47 -0.47
C ASP A 234 31.65 -4.44 -0.40
N TRP A 235 30.96 -5.38 -1.02
CA TRP A 235 29.50 -5.37 -1.15
C TRP A 235 28.73 -5.31 0.20
N LEU A 236 29.31 -5.87 1.26
CA LEU A 236 28.73 -5.83 2.61
C LEU A 236 29.04 -4.54 3.38
N LYS A 237 30.04 -3.76 2.94
CA LYS A 237 30.54 -2.59 3.66
C LYS A 237 29.46 -1.57 4.05
N PRO A 238 28.52 -1.21 3.15
CA PRO A 238 27.44 -0.30 3.52
C PRO A 238 26.57 -0.83 4.65
N TYR A 239 26.27 -2.13 4.65
CA TYR A 239 25.44 -2.77 5.66
C TYR A 239 26.16 -2.90 7.00
N VAL A 240 27.41 -3.32 7.00
CA VAL A 240 28.23 -3.40 8.22
C VAL A 240 28.37 -2.03 8.87
N THR A 241 28.60 -0.98 8.10
CA THR A 241 28.70 0.40 8.61
C THR A 241 27.36 0.90 9.15
N MET A 242 26.24 0.53 8.53
CA MET A 242 24.90 0.94 8.96
C MET A 242 24.51 0.31 10.30
N PHE A 243 24.95 -0.93 10.58
CA PHE A 243 24.59 -1.68 11.78
C PHE A 243 25.72 -1.78 12.81
N ALA A 244 26.87 -1.17 12.54
CA ALA A 244 27.94 -1.09 13.52
C ALA A 244 27.43 -0.39 14.79
N PRO A 245 27.70 -0.91 16.00
CA PRO A 245 27.38 -0.22 17.22
C PRO A 245 27.99 1.17 17.15
N ARG A 246 27.19 2.23 17.37
CA ARG A 246 27.74 3.56 17.56
C ARG A 246 28.66 3.47 18.79
N THR A 247 29.97 3.53 18.58
CA THR A 247 30.88 3.78 19.67
C THR A 247 30.44 5.09 20.28
N SER A 248 29.91 5.02 21.51
CA SER A 248 29.67 6.20 22.29
C SER A 248 31.03 6.85 22.52
N ASP A 249 31.33 7.89 21.75
CA ASP A 249 32.45 8.77 22.09
C ASP A 249 32.22 9.30 23.47
N ALA A 250 33.12 8.91 24.37
CA ALA A 250 33.20 9.35 25.75
C ALA A 250 33.54 10.83 25.85
#